data_a44c3217d622d7c7ebe0f216db2adc70
#
_entry.id   a44c3217d622d7c7ebe0f216db2adc70
#
_cell.length_a   1.000
_cell.length_b   1.000
_cell.length_c   1.000
_cell.angle_alpha   90.00
_cell.angle_beta   90.00
_cell.angle_gamma   90.00
#
_symmetry.space_group_name_H-M   'P 1'
#
loop_
_entity.id
_entity.type
_entity.pdbx_description
1 polymer ?
#
loop_
_entity_poly.entity_id
_entity_poly.type
_entity_poly.pdbx_seq_one_letter_code
_entity_poly.pdbx_strand_id
1 'polypeptide(L)'
;LVVALVAAAACMVDPVGQPTGPTGPTGPGEPASPSVEVTRADGTDTVEEFQEDVSVALRTAERYWAQQFEASGSSLRPIRRVIPYQRDGEISCGGQEVPRNNAVYCTVSDYIAYDVNWSFRAFRQVGDAFVYYLIGHEYAHGIQTRLGVKYNFTIQQELQADCMAGAYLGGSVRAGWLTLAEGDLEEFHEGLLAVGDDPGQPWFAEGSHGTPEQRAEAFFRGYEQSLSACGLG
;
A
#
# COMPACT_ATOMS: atom_id res chain seq x y z
N LEU A 1 33.18 -46.36 13.92
CA LEU A 1 33.11 -45.48 12.75
C LEU A 1 32.80 -46.31 11.52
N VAL A 2 31.56 -46.33 11.05
CA VAL A 2 31.15 -46.98 9.79
C VAL A 2 30.46 -45.91 8.93
N VAL A 3 31.08 -45.60 7.83
CA VAL A 3 30.56 -44.70 6.80
C VAL A 3 29.80 -45.58 5.79
N ALA A 4 28.51 -45.35 5.66
CA ALA A 4 27.68 -45.96 4.61
C ALA A 4 27.47 -44.98 3.48
N LEU A 5 28.07 -45.27 2.30
CA LEU A 5 27.73 -44.62 1.04
C LEU A 5 26.37 -45.16 0.56
N VAL A 6 25.43 -44.24 0.27
CA VAL A 6 24.21 -44.59 -0.48
C VAL A 6 24.37 -43.98 -1.89
N ALA A 7 24.37 -44.87 -2.88
CA ALA A 7 24.40 -44.51 -4.28
C ALA A 7 23.04 -44.02 -4.76
N ALA A 8 23.02 -42.86 -5.44
CA ALA A 8 21.83 -42.35 -6.12
C ALA A 8 21.67 -43.02 -7.48
N ALA A 9 20.55 -43.69 -7.69
CA ALA A 9 20.13 -44.20 -8.99
C ALA A 9 19.34 -43.12 -9.74
N ALA A 10 19.84 -42.68 -10.88
CA ALA A 10 19.14 -41.79 -11.80
C ALA A 10 18.19 -42.63 -12.68
N CYS A 11 16.90 -42.36 -12.60
CA CYS A 11 15.92 -42.87 -13.55
C CYS A 11 15.75 -41.83 -14.66
N MET A 12 16.16 -42.17 -15.87
CA MET A 12 15.81 -41.47 -17.10
C MET A 12 14.36 -41.83 -17.47
N VAL A 13 13.54 -40.79 -17.72
CA VAL A 13 12.19 -40.95 -18.27
C VAL A 13 12.18 -40.32 -19.65
N ASP A 14 11.83 -41.12 -20.65
CA ASP A 14 11.69 -40.73 -22.06
C ASP A 14 10.54 -39.73 -22.27
N PRO A 15 10.61 -38.80 -23.24
CA PRO A 15 9.53 -37.86 -23.52
C PRO A 15 8.42 -38.53 -24.34
N VAL A 16 7.26 -38.74 -23.73
CA VAL A 16 6.04 -39.17 -24.44
C VAL A 16 5.39 -37.95 -25.09
N GLY A 17 5.02 -38.11 -26.37
CA GLY A 17 4.53 -37.08 -27.28
C GLY A 17 3.32 -36.28 -26.80
N GLN A 18 3.31 -35.01 -27.16
CA GLN A 18 2.17 -34.11 -27.00
C GLN A 18 0.99 -34.51 -27.88
N PRO A 19 -0.25 -34.53 -27.37
CA PRO A 19 -1.44 -34.54 -28.20
C PRO A 19 -1.72 -33.11 -28.71
N THR A 20 -1.81 -32.96 -30.02
CA THR A 20 -2.30 -31.77 -30.71
C THR A 20 -3.80 -31.61 -30.48
N GLY A 21 -4.22 -30.68 -29.60
CA GLY A 21 -5.61 -30.27 -29.46
C GLY A 21 -5.95 -29.14 -30.46
N PRO A 22 -7.24 -28.97 -30.84
CA PRO A 22 -7.64 -27.99 -31.85
C PRO A 22 -7.48 -26.56 -31.34
N THR A 23 -6.91 -25.73 -32.21
CA THR A 23 -6.78 -24.27 -32.03
C THR A 23 -8.16 -23.61 -32.07
N GLY A 24 -8.66 -23.14 -30.90
CA GLY A 24 -9.79 -22.24 -30.84
C GLY A 24 -9.37 -20.82 -31.26
N PRO A 25 -10.32 -19.97 -31.74
CA PRO A 25 -9.96 -18.63 -32.19
C PRO A 25 -9.49 -17.77 -30.98
N THR A 26 -8.28 -17.25 -31.12
CA THR A 26 -7.73 -16.21 -30.22
C THR A 26 -8.53 -14.92 -30.45
N GLY A 27 -9.38 -14.57 -29.49
CA GLY A 27 -9.92 -13.22 -29.40
C GLY A 27 -8.78 -12.21 -29.17
N PRO A 28 -8.96 -10.93 -29.60
CA PRO A 28 -7.94 -9.93 -29.36
C PRO A 28 -7.72 -9.80 -27.86
N GLY A 29 -6.52 -10.16 -27.41
CA GLY A 29 -6.11 -10.00 -26.03
C GLY A 29 -6.17 -8.51 -25.67
N GLU A 30 -6.85 -8.21 -24.59
CA GLU A 30 -6.85 -6.88 -23.98
C GLU A 30 -5.38 -6.51 -23.68
N PRO A 31 -4.90 -5.32 -24.09
CA PRO A 31 -3.52 -4.96 -23.86
C PRO A 31 -3.28 -4.95 -22.34
N ALA A 32 -2.34 -5.77 -21.89
CA ALA A 32 -1.90 -5.75 -20.50
C ALA A 32 -1.47 -4.31 -20.16
N SER A 33 -2.15 -3.68 -19.19
CA SER A 33 -1.71 -2.39 -18.68
C SER A 33 -0.28 -2.53 -18.15
N PRO A 34 0.64 -1.63 -18.50
CA PRO A 34 2.02 -1.74 -18.03
C PRO A 34 2.03 -1.77 -16.50
N SER A 35 2.76 -2.72 -15.92
CA SER A 35 3.14 -2.69 -14.51
C SER A 35 4.13 -1.52 -14.32
N VAL A 36 3.95 -0.76 -13.25
CA VAL A 36 4.91 0.27 -12.86
C VAL A 36 5.83 -0.35 -11.81
N GLU A 37 7.11 -0.21 -12.01
CA GLU A 37 8.12 -0.62 -11.05
C GLU A 37 8.17 0.42 -9.93
N VAL A 38 8.05 -0.04 -8.69
CA VAL A 38 8.44 0.75 -7.52
C VAL A 38 9.94 0.55 -7.43
N THR A 39 10.70 1.57 -7.79
CA THR A 39 12.17 1.46 -7.87
C THR A 39 12.78 2.02 -6.59
N ARG A 40 13.79 1.33 -6.09
CA ARG A 40 14.61 1.84 -4.99
C ARG A 40 15.29 3.13 -5.40
N ALA A 41 15.43 4.07 -4.45
CA ALA A 41 16.23 5.28 -4.61
C ALA A 41 17.60 4.95 -5.22
N ASP A 42 17.74 5.21 -6.50
CA ASP A 42 18.99 4.97 -7.27
C ASP A 42 19.96 6.18 -7.17
N GLY A 43 19.65 7.13 -6.28
CA GLY A 43 20.37 8.40 -6.09
C GLY A 43 19.96 9.51 -7.05
N THR A 44 18.87 9.28 -7.80
CA THR A 44 18.28 10.28 -8.71
C THR A 44 17.01 10.92 -8.12
N ASP A 45 16.78 10.78 -6.80
CA ASP A 45 15.58 11.25 -6.06
C ASP A 45 15.17 12.68 -6.43
N THR A 46 14.46 12.81 -7.52
CA THR A 46 14.02 14.09 -8.06
C THR A 46 12.61 14.45 -7.62
N VAL A 47 12.26 15.72 -7.71
CA VAL A 47 10.88 16.17 -7.46
C VAL A 47 9.91 15.59 -8.47
N GLU A 48 10.35 15.43 -9.70
CA GLU A 48 9.58 14.86 -10.80
C GLU A 48 9.24 13.39 -10.53
N GLU A 49 10.19 12.60 -10.08
CA GLU A 49 10.02 11.20 -9.69
C GLU A 49 9.05 11.07 -8.52
N PHE A 50 9.27 11.80 -7.44
CA PHE A 50 8.34 11.84 -6.31
C PHE A 50 6.89 12.18 -6.73
N GLN A 51 6.71 13.14 -7.66
CA GLN A 51 5.39 13.50 -8.17
C GLN A 51 4.76 12.37 -8.99
N GLU A 52 5.56 11.67 -9.79
CA GLU A 52 5.09 10.49 -10.53
C GLU A 52 4.70 9.36 -9.58
N ASP A 53 5.50 9.06 -8.55
CA ASP A 53 5.17 8.03 -7.54
C ASP A 53 3.88 8.34 -6.79
N VAL A 54 3.68 9.57 -6.34
CA VAL A 54 2.39 9.99 -5.78
C VAL A 54 1.24 9.73 -6.75
N SER A 55 1.44 10.07 -8.01
CA SER A 55 0.43 9.89 -9.07
C SER A 55 0.15 8.40 -9.34
N VAL A 56 1.19 7.57 -9.41
CA VAL A 56 1.09 6.11 -9.58
C VAL A 56 0.42 5.47 -8.37
N ALA A 57 0.84 5.82 -7.15
CA ALA A 57 0.26 5.31 -5.92
C ALA A 57 -1.26 5.57 -5.85
N LEU A 58 -1.68 6.79 -6.21
CA LEU A 58 -3.10 7.17 -6.26
C LEU A 58 -3.89 6.35 -7.30
N ARG A 59 -3.39 6.26 -8.53
CA ARG A 59 -4.07 5.51 -9.60
C ARG A 59 -4.18 4.03 -9.25
N THR A 60 -3.13 3.47 -8.68
CA THR A 60 -3.08 2.04 -8.30
C THR A 60 -3.98 1.75 -7.11
N ALA A 61 -4.03 2.63 -6.11
CA ALA A 61 -4.95 2.53 -4.98
C ALA A 61 -6.42 2.60 -5.46
N GLU A 62 -6.75 3.57 -6.31
CA GLU A 62 -8.09 3.70 -6.87
C GLU A 62 -8.50 2.45 -7.66
N ARG A 63 -7.60 1.94 -8.51
CA ARG A 63 -7.82 0.71 -9.28
C ARG A 63 -8.08 -0.49 -8.36
N TYR A 64 -7.24 -0.68 -7.34
CA TYR A 64 -7.39 -1.77 -6.39
C TYR A 64 -8.74 -1.71 -5.67
N TRP A 65 -9.08 -0.57 -5.12
CA TRP A 65 -10.33 -0.41 -4.39
C TRP A 65 -11.55 -0.49 -5.28
N ALA A 66 -11.49 0.03 -6.52
CA ALA A 66 -12.57 -0.11 -7.49
C ALA A 66 -12.87 -1.60 -7.75
N GLN A 67 -11.83 -2.43 -7.92
CA GLN A 67 -11.98 -3.88 -8.10
C GLN A 67 -12.60 -4.55 -6.85
N GLN A 68 -12.19 -4.14 -5.63
CA GLN A 68 -12.77 -4.72 -4.41
C GLN A 68 -14.27 -4.37 -4.27
N PHE A 69 -14.65 -3.13 -4.57
CA PHE A 69 -16.04 -2.70 -4.54
C PHE A 69 -16.87 -3.44 -5.59
N GLU A 70 -16.37 -3.57 -6.81
CA GLU A 70 -17.02 -4.34 -7.87
C GLU A 70 -17.20 -5.81 -7.48
N ALA A 71 -16.18 -6.45 -6.91
CA ALA A 71 -16.25 -7.82 -6.43
C ALA A 71 -17.30 -8.00 -5.32
N SER A 72 -17.59 -6.95 -4.54
CA SER A 72 -18.66 -6.94 -3.53
C SER A 72 -20.05 -6.56 -4.09
N GLY A 73 -20.18 -6.36 -5.40
CA GLY A 73 -21.42 -5.96 -6.05
C GLY A 73 -21.77 -4.47 -5.90
N SER A 74 -20.79 -3.64 -5.55
CA SER A 74 -20.95 -2.20 -5.42
C SER A 74 -19.99 -1.43 -6.32
N SER A 75 -20.00 -0.11 -6.27
CA SER A 75 -19.09 0.74 -7.03
C SER A 75 -18.34 1.71 -6.11
N LEU A 76 -17.05 1.85 -6.32
CA LEU A 76 -16.24 2.83 -5.61
C LEU A 76 -16.63 4.24 -6.06
N ARG A 77 -16.85 5.11 -5.08
CA ARG A 77 -16.79 6.56 -5.30
C ARG A 77 -15.35 7.01 -5.01
N PRO A 78 -14.57 7.43 -6.02
CA PRO A 78 -13.18 7.86 -5.81
C PRO A 78 -13.07 9.03 -4.82
N ILE A 79 -11.88 9.23 -4.26
CA ILE A 79 -11.59 10.41 -3.44
C ILE A 79 -11.60 11.64 -4.36
N ARG A 80 -12.29 12.70 -3.92
CA ARG A 80 -12.57 13.87 -4.78
C ARG A 80 -11.33 14.64 -5.22
N ARG A 81 -10.36 14.77 -4.33
CA ARG A 81 -9.17 15.59 -4.56
C ARG A 81 -7.98 15.05 -3.78
N VAL A 82 -6.80 15.33 -4.32
CA VAL A 82 -5.54 15.19 -3.61
C VAL A 82 -4.84 16.54 -3.66
N ILE A 83 -4.41 17.07 -2.53
CA ILE A 83 -3.99 18.45 -2.37
C ILE A 83 -2.60 18.47 -1.72
N PRO A 84 -1.54 18.78 -2.49
CA PRO A 84 -0.24 19.07 -1.91
C PRO A 84 -0.28 20.41 -1.17
N TYR A 85 0.38 20.53 -0.01
CA TYR A 85 0.53 21.79 0.72
C TYR A 85 1.95 21.94 1.26
N GLN A 86 2.35 23.15 1.66
CA GLN A 86 3.72 23.43 2.10
C GLN A 86 3.80 24.28 3.38
N ARG A 87 2.69 24.89 3.82
CA ARG A 87 2.67 25.83 4.95
C ARG A 87 1.51 25.56 5.89
N ASP A 88 1.72 25.89 7.15
CA ASP A 88 0.65 25.89 8.16
C ASP A 88 -0.47 26.85 7.71
N GLY A 89 -1.74 26.48 7.96
CA GLY A 89 -2.90 27.25 7.58
C GLY A 89 -3.27 27.22 6.09
N GLU A 90 -2.52 26.54 5.24
CA GLU A 90 -2.81 26.39 3.81
C GLU A 90 -3.98 25.44 3.56
N ILE A 91 -4.12 24.46 4.41
CA ILE A 91 -5.18 23.43 4.38
C ILE A 91 -5.91 23.37 5.72
N SER A 92 -7.24 23.21 5.66
CA SER A 92 -8.04 22.97 6.85
C SER A 92 -9.08 21.88 6.62
N CYS A 93 -9.29 21.02 7.60
CA CYS A 93 -10.28 19.97 7.62
C CYS A 93 -11.29 20.24 8.73
N GLY A 94 -12.58 20.40 8.38
CA GLY A 94 -13.62 20.69 9.36
C GLY A 94 -13.42 21.99 10.16
N GLY A 95 -12.65 22.94 9.61
CA GLY A 95 -12.31 24.20 10.27
C GLY A 95 -11.05 24.13 11.16
N GLN A 96 -10.40 22.99 11.27
CA GLN A 96 -9.12 22.84 11.94
C GLN A 96 -7.98 22.85 10.91
N GLU A 97 -6.93 23.60 11.20
CA GLU A 97 -5.74 23.63 10.34
C GLU A 97 -5.05 22.27 10.34
N VAL A 98 -4.59 21.84 9.16
CA VAL A 98 -3.70 20.68 9.04
C VAL A 98 -2.27 21.17 9.22
N PRO A 99 -1.56 20.66 10.25
CA PRO A 99 -0.19 21.09 10.51
C PRO A 99 0.76 20.56 9.43
N ARG A 100 1.94 21.19 9.32
CA ARG A 100 3.04 20.68 8.50
C ARG A 100 3.56 19.33 9.03
N ASN A 101 4.38 18.68 8.20
CA ASN A 101 4.94 17.34 8.45
C ASN A 101 3.84 16.28 8.65
N ASN A 102 2.80 16.35 7.86
CA ASN A 102 1.65 15.48 7.97
C ASN A 102 1.06 15.12 6.60
N ALA A 103 0.34 14.02 6.56
CA ALA A 103 -0.65 13.69 5.53
C ALA A 103 -1.98 13.39 6.23
N VAL A 104 -3.10 13.61 5.55
CA VAL A 104 -4.42 13.43 6.16
C VAL A 104 -5.49 13.18 5.10
N TYR A 105 -6.36 12.23 5.36
CA TYR A 105 -7.65 12.17 4.68
C TYR A 105 -8.69 13.01 5.43
N CYS A 106 -9.23 14.02 4.79
CA CYS A 106 -10.29 14.86 5.35
C CYS A 106 -11.68 14.27 5.08
N THR A 107 -12.32 13.74 6.10
CA THR A 107 -13.64 13.08 6.01
C THR A 107 -14.77 14.01 5.59
N VAL A 108 -14.77 15.26 6.09
CA VAL A 108 -15.84 16.23 5.81
C VAL A 108 -15.78 16.83 4.40
N SER A 109 -14.62 16.81 3.77
CA SER A 109 -14.41 17.42 2.45
C SER A 109 -13.96 16.44 1.37
N ASP A 110 -13.76 15.17 1.73
CA ASP A 110 -13.42 14.05 0.86
C ASP A 110 -12.16 14.33 0.01
N TYR A 111 -11.06 14.65 0.67
CA TYR A 111 -9.76 14.84 0.03
C TYR A 111 -8.61 14.23 0.86
N ILE A 112 -7.53 13.86 0.18
CA ILE A 112 -6.23 13.63 0.79
C ILE A 112 -5.42 14.92 0.68
N ALA A 113 -4.76 15.34 1.78
CA ALA A 113 -3.74 16.37 1.73
C ALA A 113 -2.43 15.85 2.30
N TYR A 114 -1.29 16.28 1.72
CA TYR A 114 0.03 15.89 2.19
C TYR A 114 1.01 17.06 2.10
N ASP A 115 1.87 17.20 3.14
CA ASP A 115 2.97 18.18 3.12
C ASP A 115 4.05 17.71 2.16
N VAL A 116 4.20 18.42 1.04
CA VAL A 116 5.16 18.09 -0.03
C VAL A 116 6.60 18.07 0.50
N ASN A 117 6.97 19.03 1.35
CA ASN A 117 8.35 19.15 1.83
C ASN A 117 8.72 18.00 2.78
N TRP A 118 7.76 17.59 3.62
CA TRP A 118 7.96 16.46 4.53
C TRP A 118 7.97 15.14 3.79
N SER A 119 6.97 14.90 2.94
CA SER A 119 6.86 13.67 2.16
C SER A 119 8.04 13.47 1.21
N PHE A 120 8.52 14.55 0.58
CA PHE A 120 9.72 14.50 -0.28
C PHE A 120 11.01 14.22 0.51
N ARG A 121 11.13 14.76 1.74
CA ARG A 121 12.26 14.38 2.61
C ARG A 121 12.20 12.92 3.00
N ALA A 122 11.02 12.40 3.34
CA ALA A 122 10.85 10.99 3.67
C ALA A 122 11.16 10.09 2.46
N PHE A 123 10.68 10.43 1.28
CA PHE A 123 11.03 9.79 0.01
C PHE A 123 12.55 9.67 -0.17
N ARG A 124 13.29 10.75 0.04
CA ARG A 124 14.75 10.74 -0.08
C ARG A 124 15.50 10.02 1.04
N GLN A 125 14.91 9.85 2.20
CA GLN A 125 15.54 9.24 3.37
C GLN A 125 15.22 7.75 3.52
N VAL A 126 14.01 7.38 3.17
CA VAL A 126 13.49 6.02 3.34
C VAL A 126 13.46 5.28 2.00
N GLY A 127 12.97 5.94 0.95
CA GLY A 127 12.79 5.41 -0.40
C GLY A 127 11.40 5.70 -0.95
N ASP A 128 11.18 5.35 -2.19
CA ASP A 128 9.94 5.59 -2.93
C ASP A 128 8.79 4.72 -2.42
N ALA A 129 9.06 3.52 -1.92
CA ALA A 129 8.07 2.64 -1.32
C ALA A 129 7.26 3.32 -0.20
N PHE A 130 7.90 4.22 0.58
CA PHE A 130 7.21 5.01 1.61
C PHE A 130 6.08 5.87 1.04
N VAL A 131 6.22 6.41 -0.16
CA VAL A 131 5.18 7.23 -0.82
C VAL A 131 3.94 6.38 -1.10
N TYR A 132 4.14 5.15 -1.59
CA TYR A 132 3.05 4.21 -1.85
C TYR A 132 2.32 3.81 -0.57
N TYR A 133 3.07 3.59 0.51
CA TYR A 133 2.48 3.34 1.83
C TYR A 133 1.66 4.55 2.31
N LEU A 134 2.26 5.76 2.32
CA LEU A 134 1.61 6.98 2.81
C LEU A 134 0.29 7.24 2.09
N ILE A 135 0.32 7.23 0.76
CA ILE A 135 -0.89 7.44 -0.06
C ILE A 135 -1.90 6.31 0.15
N GLY A 136 -1.45 5.07 0.25
CA GLY A 136 -2.30 3.91 0.53
C GLY A 136 -3.02 4.00 1.87
N HIS A 137 -2.33 4.48 2.91
CA HIS A 137 -2.86 4.71 4.25
C HIS A 137 -3.97 5.79 4.24
N GLU A 138 -3.68 6.95 3.65
CA GLU A 138 -4.68 8.02 3.54
C GLU A 138 -5.87 7.62 2.67
N TYR A 139 -5.63 6.85 1.61
CA TYR A 139 -6.70 6.30 0.79
C TYR A 139 -7.57 5.31 1.58
N ALA A 140 -6.97 4.51 2.46
CA ALA A 140 -7.68 3.58 3.34
C ALA A 140 -8.64 4.30 4.29
N HIS A 141 -8.28 5.46 4.86
CA HIS A 141 -9.21 6.29 5.63
C HIS A 141 -10.41 6.75 4.79
N GLY A 142 -10.18 7.05 3.53
CA GLY A 142 -11.24 7.33 2.57
C GLY A 142 -12.19 6.15 2.37
N ILE A 143 -11.65 4.93 2.31
CA ILE A 143 -12.44 3.69 2.22
C ILE A 143 -13.20 3.41 3.50
N GLN A 144 -12.56 3.54 4.67
CA GLN A 144 -13.23 3.39 5.98
C GLN A 144 -14.47 4.29 6.09
N THR A 145 -14.34 5.54 5.61
CA THR A 145 -15.47 6.49 5.55
C THR A 145 -16.59 6.00 4.64
N ARG A 146 -16.27 5.43 3.47
CA ARG A 146 -17.24 4.89 2.52
C ARG A 146 -17.95 3.66 3.04
N LEU A 147 -17.23 2.82 3.78
CA LEU A 147 -17.79 1.63 4.43
C LEU A 147 -18.56 1.95 5.71
N GLY A 148 -18.43 3.18 6.24
CA GLY A 148 -19.12 3.61 7.46
C GLY A 148 -18.66 2.87 8.71
N VAL A 149 -17.41 2.38 8.72
CA VAL A 149 -16.84 1.66 9.87
C VAL A 149 -16.77 2.60 11.09
N LYS A 150 -17.07 2.05 12.27
CA LYS A 150 -17.02 2.78 13.53
C LYS A 150 -15.96 2.18 14.44
N TYR A 151 -15.21 3.04 15.09
CA TYR A 151 -14.15 2.66 16.02
C TYR A 151 -14.41 3.27 17.40
N ASN A 152 -14.00 2.56 18.43
CA ASN A 152 -14.07 3.06 19.81
C ASN A 152 -12.82 3.90 20.15
N PHE A 153 -11.70 3.62 19.47
CA PHE A 153 -10.40 4.26 19.70
C PHE A 153 -9.72 4.55 18.35
N THR A 154 -9.00 5.66 18.30
CA THR A 154 -8.26 6.10 17.09
C THR A 154 -7.30 5.02 16.61
N ILE A 155 -6.54 4.39 17.51
CA ILE A 155 -5.59 3.32 17.18
C ILE A 155 -6.22 2.18 16.37
N GLN A 156 -7.49 1.84 16.59
CA GLN A 156 -8.17 0.78 15.83
C GLN A 156 -8.37 1.19 14.37
N GLN A 157 -8.68 2.46 14.16
CA GLN A 157 -8.84 3.04 12.83
C GLN A 157 -7.50 3.08 12.10
N GLU A 158 -6.46 3.51 12.78
CA GLU A 158 -5.10 3.65 12.24
C GLU A 158 -4.49 2.29 11.85
N LEU A 159 -4.51 1.33 12.77
CA LEU A 159 -3.98 -0.01 12.47
C LEU A 159 -4.79 -0.74 11.40
N GLN A 160 -6.09 -0.47 11.29
CA GLN A 160 -6.84 -0.98 10.15
C GLN A 160 -6.45 -0.29 8.85
N ALA A 161 -6.20 1.03 8.86
CA ALA A 161 -5.73 1.75 7.68
C ALA A 161 -4.35 1.24 7.21
N ASP A 162 -3.43 0.96 8.14
CA ASP A 162 -2.15 0.33 7.82
C ASP A 162 -2.34 -1.07 7.19
N CYS A 163 -3.21 -1.90 7.76
CA CYS A 163 -3.52 -3.20 7.19
C CYS A 163 -4.12 -3.09 5.78
N MET A 164 -5.02 -2.16 5.56
CA MET A 164 -5.65 -1.90 4.27
C MET A 164 -4.65 -1.36 3.24
N ALA A 165 -3.69 -0.53 3.66
CA ALA A 165 -2.58 -0.08 2.82
C ALA A 165 -1.70 -1.26 2.41
N GLY A 166 -1.35 -2.15 3.33
CA GLY A 166 -0.64 -3.39 3.05
C GLY A 166 -1.40 -4.28 2.07
N ALA A 167 -2.72 -4.48 2.28
CA ALA A 167 -3.55 -5.29 1.40
C ALA A 167 -3.64 -4.72 -0.02
N TYR A 168 -3.72 -3.40 -0.15
CA TYR A 168 -3.66 -2.70 -1.43
C TYR A 168 -2.34 -2.96 -2.15
N LEU A 169 -1.22 -2.77 -1.47
CA LEU A 169 0.11 -2.94 -2.07
C LEU A 169 0.37 -4.40 -2.43
N GLY A 170 0.19 -5.32 -1.51
CA GLY A 170 0.35 -6.74 -1.77
C GLY A 170 -0.59 -7.27 -2.86
N GLY A 171 -1.83 -6.79 -2.89
CA GLY A 171 -2.80 -7.10 -3.94
C GLY A 171 -2.38 -6.57 -5.31
N SER A 172 -1.85 -5.35 -5.36
CA SER A 172 -1.36 -4.71 -6.59
C SER A 172 -0.12 -5.42 -7.16
N VAL A 173 0.79 -5.85 -6.29
CA VAL A 173 1.96 -6.66 -6.68
C VAL A 173 1.51 -8.03 -7.22
N ARG A 174 0.63 -8.73 -6.51
CA ARG A 174 0.09 -10.03 -6.98
C ARG A 174 -0.67 -9.92 -8.29
N ALA A 175 -1.32 -8.79 -8.55
CA ALA A 175 -2.02 -8.51 -9.80
C ALA A 175 -1.08 -8.05 -10.95
N GLY A 176 0.20 -7.87 -10.68
CA GLY A 176 1.20 -7.38 -11.65
C GLY A 176 1.01 -5.90 -12.03
N TRP A 177 0.37 -5.11 -11.17
CA TRP A 177 0.22 -3.66 -11.38
C TRP A 177 1.36 -2.86 -10.81
N LEU A 178 2.02 -3.40 -9.80
CA LEU A 178 3.26 -2.90 -9.20
C LEU A 178 4.29 -4.02 -9.21
N THR A 179 5.54 -3.65 -9.34
CA THR A 179 6.69 -4.54 -9.17
C THR A 179 7.57 -3.95 -8.08
N LEU A 180 7.88 -4.73 -7.06
CA LEU A 180 8.81 -4.30 -6.02
C LEU A 180 10.25 -4.57 -6.48
N ALA A 181 11.11 -3.60 -6.23
CA ALA A 181 12.55 -3.74 -6.34
C ALA A 181 13.14 -4.40 -5.08
N GLU A 182 14.43 -4.72 -5.14
CA GLU A 182 15.16 -5.22 -3.97
C GLU A 182 15.32 -4.08 -2.95
N GLY A 183 14.77 -4.26 -1.76
CA GLY A 183 14.82 -3.30 -0.66
C GLY A 183 13.49 -2.63 -0.34
N ASP A 184 12.49 -2.62 -1.23
CA ASP A 184 11.21 -1.93 -1.01
C ASP A 184 10.45 -2.43 0.25
N LEU A 185 10.58 -3.72 0.58
CA LEU A 185 9.97 -4.26 1.81
C LEU A 185 10.63 -3.70 3.07
N GLU A 186 11.94 -3.50 3.03
CA GLU A 186 12.70 -2.84 4.08
C GLU A 186 12.31 -1.36 4.18
N GLU A 187 12.10 -0.68 3.06
CA GLU A 187 11.65 0.71 3.02
C GLU A 187 10.25 0.88 3.62
N PHE A 188 9.31 -0.02 3.34
CA PHE A 188 8.03 -0.03 4.03
C PHE A 188 8.20 -0.18 5.54
N HIS A 189 9.05 -1.09 5.98
CA HIS A 189 9.31 -1.30 7.39
C HIS A 189 9.94 -0.07 8.05
N GLU A 190 10.98 0.51 7.46
CA GLU A 190 11.66 1.71 7.96
C GLU A 190 10.72 2.91 7.98
N GLY A 191 9.89 3.10 6.95
CA GLY A 191 8.89 4.14 6.90
C GLY A 191 7.86 4.04 8.02
N LEU A 192 7.37 2.83 8.29
CA LEU A 192 6.43 2.56 9.38
C LEU A 192 7.06 2.80 10.75
N LEU A 193 8.34 2.45 10.94
CA LEU A 193 9.08 2.74 12.16
C LEU A 193 9.25 4.26 12.38
N ALA A 194 9.34 5.04 11.31
CA ALA A 194 9.52 6.49 11.40
C ALA A 194 8.24 7.28 11.73
N VAL A 195 7.06 6.67 11.52
CA VAL A 195 5.75 7.35 11.71
C VAL A 195 4.91 6.78 12.86
N GLY A 196 5.44 5.85 13.63
CA GLY A 196 4.76 5.29 14.82
C GLY A 196 4.82 6.23 16.02
N ASP A 197 3.88 6.04 16.94
CA ASP A 197 3.85 6.76 18.23
C ASP A 197 5.00 6.33 19.15
N ASP A 198 5.39 7.20 20.09
CA ASP A 198 6.28 6.84 21.18
C ASP A 198 5.72 5.62 21.96
N PRO A 199 6.50 4.57 22.18
CA PRO A 199 6.04 3.39 22.93
C PRO A 199 5.50 3.70 24.34
N GLY A 200 5.78 4.87 24.89
CA GLY A 200 5.23 5.36 26.16
C GLY A 200 3.83 5.98 26.04
N GLN A 201 3.33 6.24 24.85
CA GLN A 201 2.00 6.81 24.65
C GLN A 201 0.91 5.78 24.99
N PRO A 202 -0.10 6.14 25.81
CA PRO A 202 -1.20 5.22 26.09
C PRO A 202 -1.98 4.89 24.81
N TRP A 203 -2.18 3.62 24.52
CA TRP A 203 -2.88 3.14 23.32
C TRP A 203 -4.32 3.68 23.18
N PHE A 204 -4.95 4.10 24.28
CA PHE A 204 -6.30 4.68 24.30
C PHE A 204 -6.30 6.21 24.19
N ALA A 205 -5.14 6.84 24.06
CA ALA A 205 -5.07 8.29 23.88
C ALA A 205 -5.74 8.71 22.58
N GLU A 206 -6.39 9.85 22.61
CA GLU A 206 -6.95 10.46 21.40
C GLU A 206 -5.80 10.80 20.44
N GLY A 207 -5.95 10.41 19.18
CA GLY A 207 -4.91 10.59 18.16
C GLY A 207 -3.79 9.55 18.22
N SER A 208 -3.92 8.47 19.01
CA SER A 208 -2.92 7.40 18.98
C SER A 208 -2.97 6.64 17.66
N HIS A 209 -1.81 6.53 16.98
CA HIS A 209 -1.64 5.81 15.72
C HIS A 209 -1.16 4.36 15.91
N GLY A 210 -0.62 4.06 17.08
CA GLY A 210 0.03 2.79 17.40
C GLY A 210 1.56 2.89 17.39
N THR A 211 2.20 1.97 18.11
CA THR A 211 3.66 1.91 18.10
C THR A 211 4.19 1.52 16.72
N PRO A 212 5.45 1.83 16.40
CA PRO A 212 6.09 1.40 15.17
C PRO A 212 5.87 -0.08 14.84
N GLU A 213 6.03 -0.94 15.84
CA GLU A 213 5.87 -2.39 15.68
C GLU A 213 4.41 -2.79 15.38
N GLN A 214 3.43 -2.16 16.06
CA GLN A 214 2.00 -2.41 15.81
C GLN A 214 1.60 -2.02 14.39
N ARG A 215 2.10 -0.87 13.92
CA ARG A 215 1.85 -0.37 12.57
C ARG A 215 2.47 -1.29 11.52
N ALA A 216 3.73 -1.68 11.69
CA ALA A 216 4.41 -2.62 10.81
C ALA A 216 3.71 -3.99 10.78
N GLU A 217 3.34 -4.56 11.94
CA GLU A 217 2.60 -5.82 12.01
C GLU A 217 1.25 -5.72 11.27
N ALA A 218 0.51 -4.63 11.45
CA ALA A 218 -0.76 -4.42 10.78
C ALA A 218 -0.60 -4.35 9.26
N PHE A 219 0.38 -3.58 8.78
CA PHE A 219 0.68 -3.43 7.36
C PHE A 219 1.07 -4.78 6.73
N PHE A 220 2.08 -5.47 7.26
CA PHE A 220 2.55 -6.72 6.68
C PHE A 220 1.50 -7.84 6.75
N ARG A 221 0.66 -7.86 7.78
CA ARG A 221 -0.49 -8.77 7.82
C ARG A 221 -1.44 -8.53 6.64
N GLY A 222 -1.75 -7.29 6.31
CA GLY A 222 -2.54 -6.95 5.12
C GLY A 222 -1.84 -7.29 3.82
N TYR A 223 -0.56 -6.97 3.72
CA TYR A 223 0.27 -7.25 2.54
C TYR A 223 0.30 -8.73 2.18
N GLU A 224 0.49 -9.60 3.17
CA GLU A 224 0.60 -11.05 2.99
C GLU A 224 -0.76 -11.74 2.84
N GLN A 225 -1.76 -11.34 3.65
CA GLN A 225 -3.01 -12.08 3.83
C GLN A 225 -4.25 -11.41 3.21
N SER A 226 -4.08 -10.22 2.60
CA SER A 226 -5.14 -9.44 1.95
C SER A 226 -6.16 -8.82 2.93
N LEU A 227 -7.27 -8.28 2.39
CA LEU A 227 -8.31 -7.55 3.14
C LEU A 227 -9.01 -8.37 4.22
N SER A 228 -9.09 -9.69 4.05
CA SER A 228 -9.70 -10.56 5.07
C SER A 228 -9.00 -10.47 6.42
N ALA A 229 -7.70 -10.19 6.44
CA ALA A 229 -6.93 -10.00 7.67
C ALA A 229 -7.14 -8.62 8.32
N CYS A 230 -7.77 -7.67 7.62
CA CYS A 230 -8.04 -6.31 8.10
C CYS A 230 -9.42 -6.15 8.75
N GLY A 231 -10.16 -7.23 8.97
CA GLY A 231 -11.51 -7.17 9.55
C GLY A 231 -12.57 -6.61 8.59
N LEU A 232 -12.35 -6.77 7.29
CA LEU A 232 -13.24 -6.38 6.20
C LEU A 232 -13.73 -7.63 5.45
N GLY A 233 -14.12 -8.66 6.17
CA GLY A 233 -14.64 -9.93 5.66
C GLY A 233 -16.12 -10.11 5.96
#